data_d404917a7e97cee59353e568c2e58cc6
#
_entry.id   d404917a7e97cee59353e568c2e58cc6
#
_cell.length_a   1.000
_cell.length_b   1.000
_cell.length_c   1.000
_cell.angle_alpha   90.00
_cell.angle_beta   90.00
_cell.angle_gamma   90.00
#
_symmetry.space_group_name_H-M   'P 1'
#
loop_
_entity.id
_entity.type
_entity.pdbx_description
1 polymer ?
#
loop_
_entity_poly.entity_id
_entity_poly.type
_entity_poly.pdbx_seq_one_letter_code
_entity_poly.pdbx_strand_id
1 'polypeptide(L)'
;MGTCRAVPGVWAVGFTRNVSAAATPESTPKEGAAPVKMLAEMFSIAPGNKDHHPALRCAVGVFVPLITLVLLGRLDLAIFASFGAFTGIYGRGEPHAVRFVLQLRAGLLMLLVILLAALAARMGPAWGLDAAAHTWLLVLATTLVAGGCSVAISWLRLRPAGSLFHIFAFAAIASIPNQPPLWQGMLVAVLTTVFALLIGFSSRILPSHRTPWARPPRIRRTPAEKRTAWLEGFGYLVAAGLAGSLATWAGGRLGFGHNYWAMVAAVVPLVGHTTRHRVRRGIQRIIGTVLGLLVLAAVLLVGLQPWQTVLVMALCQFGAEMFIIRQYLVAQVFVTPLALVSTLLVVPASASILLRDRIIETVIGAAVGIAVVLAPGAWRRLRRKPEQGPTAA
;
A
#
# COMPACT_ATOMS: atom_id res chain seq x y z
N MET A 1 -43.14 39.28 -15.30
CA MET A 1 -42.50 38.39 -16.27
C MET A 1 -41.01 38.68 -16.29
N GLY A 2 -40.25 37.97 -15.55
CA GLY A 2 -38.79 38.12 -15.42
C GLY A 2 -38.18 36.73 -15.32
N THR A 3 -37.57 36.28 -16.39
CA THR A 3 -36.97 34.93 -16.53
C THR A 3 -35.68 34.84 -15.72
N CYS A 4 -35.69 34.04 -14.70
CA CYS A 4 -34.47 33.59 -14.01
C CYS A 4 -33.63 32.70 -14.96
N ARG A 5 -32.51 33.24 -15.45
CA ARG A 5 -31.48 32.46 -16.13
C ARG A 5 -30.72 31.66 -15.06
N ALA A 6 -30.84 30.35 -15.11
CA ALA A 6 -30.00 29.42 -14.37
C ALA A 6 -28.55 29.50 -14.86
N VAL A 7 -27.63 29.73 -13.97
CA VAL A 7 -26.20 29.70 -14.23
C VAL A 7 -25.76 28.22 -14.18
N PRO A 8 -25.17 27.66 -15.24
CA PRO A 8 -24.69 26.28 -15.22
C PRO A 8 -23.36 26.17 -14.50
N GLY A 9 -23.36 25.39 -13.47
CA GLY A 9 -22.34 24.49 -12.98
C GLY A 9 -20.86 24.88 -12.96
N VAL A 10 -20.39 25.35 -11.80
CA VAL A 10 -18.95 25.43 -11.44
C VAL A 10 -18.36 24.08 -11.03
N TRP A 11 -19.14 23.00 -11.06
CA TRP A 11 -18.71 21.68 -10.52
C TRP A 11 -18.19 20.69 -11.58
N ALA A 12 -18.16 21.06 -12.86
CA ALA A 12 -17.68 20.17 -13.94
C ALA A 12 -16.18 20.30 -14.23
N VAL A 13 -15.46 21.26 -13.63
CA VAL A 13 -14.08 21.61 -14.06
C VAL A 13 -12.98 20.77 -13.40
N GLY A 14 -13.29 20.02 -12.34
CA GLY A 14 -12.29 19.19 -11.62
C GLY A 14 -12.15 17.75 -12.12
N PHE A 15 -13.09 17.22 -12.88
CA PHE A 15 -13.16 15.78 -13.19
C PHE A 15 -12.84 15.42 -14.65
N THR A 16 -12.68 16.39 -15.55
CA THR A 16 -12.50 16.14 -16.99
C THR A 16 -11.19 16.65 -17.58
N ARG A 17 -10.27 17.18 -16.81
CA ARG A 17 -9.04 17.79 -17.34
C ARG A 17 -7.87 16.86 -17.61
N ASN A 18 -8.06 15.54 -17.59
CA ASN A 18 -7.01 14.57 -17.99
C ASN A 18 -7.48 13.45 -18.94
N VAL A 19 -8.56 13.62 -19.68
CA VAL A 19 -9.01 12.59 -20.64
C VAL A 19 -9.15 13.14 -22.09
N SER A 20 -8.81 14.39 -22.36
CA SER A 20 -8.83 14.91 -23.72
C SER A 20 -7.51 15.60 -24.07
N ALA A 21 -6.44 14.82 -24.09
CA ALA A 21 -5.33 15.04 -25.02
C ALA A 21 -5.62 14.11 -26.21
N ALA A 22 -5.88 14.72 -27.37
CA ALA A 22 -6.19 14.05 -28.61
C ALA A 22 -5.32 12.81 -28.86
N ALA A 23 -5.97 11.66 -29.00
CA ALA A 23 -5.35 10.47 -29.54
C ALA A 23 -5.06 10.73 -31.03
N THR A 24 -3.86 11.19 -31.34
CA THR A 24 -3.27 10.94 -32.65
C THR A 24 -3.13 9.42 -32.80
N PRO A 25 -3.45 8.83 -33.96
CA PRO A 25 -3.28 7.38 -34.13
C PRO A 25 -1.82 7.04 -33.96
N GLU A 26 -1.52 6.33 -32.87
CA GLU A 26 -0.17 5.84 -32.56
C GLU A 26 0.23 4.87 -33.67
N SER A 27 1.23 5.27 -34.45
CA SER A 27 1.96 4.39 -35.36
C SER A 27 2.43 3.16 -34.56
N THR A 28 2.15 1.97 -35.07
CA THR A 28 2.58 0.68 -34.53
C THR A 28 4.06 0.74 -34.14
N PRO A 29 4.44 0.54 -32.87
CA PRO A 29 5.84 0.63 -32.46
C PRO A 29 6.64 -0.51 -33.08
N LYS A 30 7.78 -0.20 -33.70
CA LYS A 30 8.76 -1.19 -34.14
C LYS A 30 9.18 -2.05 -32.93
N GLU A 31 9.09 -3.35 -33.05
CA GLU A 31 9.27 -4.35 -31.99
C GLU A 31 10.58 -4.26 -31.20
N GLY A 32 11.64 -3.66 -31.76
CA GLY A 32 12.96 -3.48 -31.13
C GLY A 32 13.08 -2.30 -30.16
N ALA A 33 12.17 -1.31 -30.19
CA ALA A 33 12.25 -0.11 -29.34
C ALA A 33 11.56 -0.28 -27.97
N ALA A 34 10.81 -1.36 -27.74
CA ALA A 34 10.01 -1.57 -26.54
C ALA A 34 10.82 -1.72 -25.24
N PRO A 35 11.92 -2.51 -25.17
CA PRO A 35 12.68 -2.69 -23.93
C PRO A 35 13.46 -1.43 -23.51
N VAL A 36 14.07 -0.72 -24.45
CA VAL A 36 14.82 0.51 -24.17
C VAL A 36 13.89 1.62 -23.66
N LYS A 37 12.71 1.77 -24.26
CA LYS A 37 11.70 2.72 -23.82
C LYS A 37 11.17 2.37 -22.40
N MET A 38 11.01 1.09 -22.11
CA MET A 38 10.60 0.64 -20.77
C MET A 38 11.66 0.95 -19.72
N LEU A 39 12.96 0.76 -20.01
CA LEU A 39 14.06 1.12 -19.12
C LEU A 39 14.09 2.63 -18.85
N ALA A 40 14.00 3.46 -19.88
CA ALA A 40 13.95 4.92 -19.72
C ALA A 40 12.77 5.35 -18.83
N GLU A 41 11.59 4.77 -19.02
CA GLU A 41 10.39 5.02 -18.20
C GLU A 41 10.56 4.54 -16.75
N MET A 42 11.42 3.54 -16.48
CA MET A 42 11.67 3.04 -15.11
C MET A 42 12.35 4.09 -14.24
N PHE A 43 13.17 4.98 -14.83
CA PHE A 43 13.92 5.98 -14.10
C PHE A 43 13.40 7.41 -14.29
N SER A 44 12.37 7.61 -15.14
CA SER A 44 11.79 8.94 -15.32
C SER A 44 11.02 9.39 -14.10
N ILE A 45 11.21 10.63 -13.67
CA ILE A 45 10.51 11.26 -12.55
C ILE A 45 9.47 12.21 -13.12
N ALA A 46 8.19 11.95 -12.83
CA ALA A 46 7.11 12.84 -13.24
C ALA A 46 7.21 14.20 -12.50
N PRO A 47 6.78 15.32 -13.13
CA PRO A 47 6.78 16.63 -12.49
C PRO A 47 5.91 16.61 -11.21
N GLY A 48 6.34 17.35 -10.19
CA GLY A 48 5.65 17.43 -8.90
C GLY A 48 4.53 18.47 -8.90
N ASN A 49 3.52 18.25 -8.06
CA ASN A 49 2.42 19.18 -7.85
C ASN A 49 2.19 19.41 -6.33
N LYS A 50 2.99 20.29 -5.72
CA LYS A 50 2.89 20.62 -4.28
C LYS A 50 2.88 19.40 -3.36
N ASP A 51 3.61 18.34 -3.74
CA ASP A 51 3.63 17.04 -3.04
C ASP A 51 4.20 17.14 -1.62
N HIS A 52 4.94 18.20 -1.30
CA HIS A 52 5.52 18.44 0.02
C HIS A 52 4.45 18.66 1.10
N HIS A 53 3.28 19.23 0.79
CA HIS A 53 2.21 19.42 1.78
C HIS A 53 1.63 18.09 2.31
N PRO A 54 1.18 17.15 1.44
CA PRO A 54 0.76 15.84 1.92
C PRO A 54 1.90 15.04 2.54
N ALA A 55 3.13 15.13 2.00
CA ALA A 55 4.29 14.45 2.54
C ALA A 55 4.59 14.89 3.98
N LEU A 56 4.57 16.21 4.24
CA LEU A 56 4.80 16.74 5.58
C LEU A 56 3.71 16.31 6.57
N ARG A 57 2.43 16.31 6.14
CA ARG A 57 1.33 15.84 7.01
C ARG A 57 1.51 14.36 7.40
N CYS A 58 1.89 13.51 6.46
CA CYS A 58 2.13 12.09 6.74
C CYS A 58 3.37 11.90 7.64
N ALA A 59 4.45 12.65 7.38
CA ALA A 59 5.66 12.58 8.20
C ALA A 59 5.40 13.01 9.66
N VAL A 60 4.71 14.13 9.87
CA VAL A 60 4.30 14.58 11.21
C VAL A 60 3.32 13.60 11.84
N GLY A 61 2.41 13.02 11.04
CA GLY A 61 1.47 11.98 11.48
C GLY A 61 2.14 10.73 12.03
N VAL A 62 3.33 10.40 11.53
CA VAL A 62 4.16 9.29 12.04
C VAL A 62 5.06 9.76 13.18
N PHE A 63 5.73 10.91 13.01
CA PHE A 63 6.72 11.40 13.96
C PHE A 63 6.15 11.65 15.36
N VAL A 64 5.06 12.41 15.45
CA VAL A 64 4.54 12.85 16.77
C VAL A 64 4.06 11.68 17.62
N PRO A 65 3.26 10.72 17.13
CA PRO A 65 2.88 9.57 17.96
C PRO A 65 4.08 8.69 18.34
N LEU A 66 5.02 8.46 17.42
CA LEU A 66 6.17 7.61 17.71
C LEU A 66 7.13 8.26 18.71
N ILE A 67 7.43 9.57 18.59
CA ILE A 67 8.28 10.25 19.55
C ILE A 67 7.61 10.30 20.95
N THR A 68 6.29 10.43 21.00
CA THR A 68 5.54 10.33 22.27
C THR A 68 5.73 8.97 22.90
N LEU A 69 5.66 7.88 22.13
CA LEU A 69 5.90 6.52 22.66
C LEU A 69 7.35 6.30 23.11
N VAL A 70 8.34 6.91 22.42
CA VAL A 70 9.75 6.91 22.88
C VAL A 70 9.86 7.58 24.23
N LEU A 71 9.27 8.78 24.40
CA LEU A 71 9.31 9.53 25.66
C LEU A 71 8.59 8.81 26.81
N LEU A 72 7.57 8.04 26.50
CA LEU A 72 6.84 7.21 27.47
C LEU A 72 7.50 5.83 27.73
N GLY A 73 8.58 5.48 27.02
CA GLY A 73 9.22 4.16 27.13
C GLY A 73 8.36 3.00 26.61
N ARG A 74 7.39 3.26 25.71
CA ARG A 74 6.38 2.31 25.24
C ARG A 74 6.55 1.98 23.75
N LEU A 75 7.76 1.60 23.36
CA LEU A 75 8.06 1.19 21.97
C LEU A 75 7.35 -0.10 21.53
N ASP A 76 6.89 -0.92 22.48
CA ASP A 76 6.05 -2.09 22.25
C ASP A 76 4.75 -1.76 21.49
N LEU A 77 4.28 -0.51 21.57
CA LEU A 77 3.09 0.00 20.91
C LEU A 77 3.37 0.72 19.56
N ALA A 78 4.65 0.84 19.17
CA ALA A 78 5.04 1.64 18.01
C ALA A 78 4.38 1.19 16.68
N ILE A 79 4.18 -0.11 16.50
CA ILE A 79 3.56 -0.65 15.30
C ILE A 79 2.08 -0.25 15.18
N PHE A 80 1.35 -0.20 16.30
CA PHE A 80 -0.04 0.25 16.32
C PHE A 80 -0.16 1.74 15.97
N ALA A 81 0.76 2.56 16.47
CA ALA A 81 0.86 3.97 16.10
C ALA A 81 1.19 4.15 14.62
N SER A 82 2.16 3.40 14.09
CA SER A 82 2.59 3.48 12.70
C SER A 82 1.44 3.18 11.73
N PHE A 83 0.66 2.13 11.98
CA PHE A 83 -0.47 1.79 11.11
C PHE A 83 -1.67 2.73 11.30
N GLY A 84 -1.91 3.24 12.50
CA GLY A 84 -2.90 4.30 12.72
C GLY A 84 -2.57 5.57 11.92
N ALA A 85 -1.29 5.95 11.86
CA ALA A 85 -0.80 7.10 11.09
C ALA A 85 -1.01 6.97 9.58
N PHE A 86 -1.03 5.76 9.02
CA PHE A 86 -1.30 5.53 7.58
C PHE A 86 -2.67 6.02 7.12
N THR A 87 -3.59 6.28 8.04
CA THR A 87 -4.84 7.01 7.76
C THR A 87 -4.58 8.34 7.06
N GLY A 88 -3.47 9.03 7.38
CA GLY A 88 -3.07 10.31 6.79
C GLY A 88 -2.73 10.26 5.30
N ILE A 89 -2.39 9.09 4.75
CA ILE A 89 -2.05 8.88 3.34
C ILE A 89 -3.26 9.12 2.43
N TYR A 90 -4.47 8.83 2.93
CA TYR A 90 -5.71 8.92 2.15
C TYR A 90 -6.19 10.36 1.97
N GLY A 91 -6.84 10.64 0.83
CA GLY A 91 -7.36 11.96 0.52
C GLY A 91 -6.30 13.04 0.24
N ARG A 92 -5.13 12.65 -0.25
CA ARG A 92 -3.91 13.44 -0.45
C ARG A 92 -4.15 14.83 -1.07
N GLY A 93 -4.81 14.91 -2.23
CA GLY A 93 -5.09 16.15 -2.98
C GLY A 93 -6.52 16.67 -2.85
N GLU A 94 -7.33 16.07 -1.96
CA GLU A 94 -8.75 16.38 -1.88
C GLU A 94 -9.04 17.60 -0.99
N PRO A 95 -10.15 18.33 -1.25
CA PRO A 95 -10.66 19.36 -0.37
C PRO A 95 -10.91 18.82 1.05
N HIS A 96 -10.86 19.70 2.07
CA HIS A 96 -10.91 19.30 3.48
C HIS A 96 -12.09 18.38 3.84
N ALA A 97 -13.32 18.69 3.36
CA ALA A 97 -14.50 17.89 3.66
C ALA A 97 -14.43 16.50 3.06
N VAL A 98 -13.99 16.38 1.78
CA VAL A 98 -13.82 15.10 1.10
C VAL A 98 -12.69 14.29 1.72
N ARG A 99 -11.56 14.96 2.01
CA ARG A 99 -10.41 14.36 2.70
C ARG A 99 -10.80 13.74 4.03
N PHE A 100 -11.54 14.49 4.86
CA PHE A 100 -12.02 13.98 6.15
C PHE A 100 -12.82 12.69 5.99
N VAL A 101 -13.79 12.67 5.07
CA VAL A 101 -14.63 11.48 4.85
C VAL A 101 -13.79 10.30 4.37
N LEU A 102 -12.82 10.54 3.46
CA LEU A 102 -11.94 9.49 2.98
C LEU A 102 -11.00 8.97 4.06
N GLN A 103 -10.40 9.86 4.85
CA GLN A 103 -9.54 9.48 5.96
C GLN A 103 -10.32 8.76 7.07
N LEU A 104 -11.54 9.22 7.41
CA LEU A 104 -12.39 8.54 8.39
C LEU A 104 -12.72 7.10 7.94
N ARG A 105 -13.12 6.92 6.69
CA ARG A 105 -13.40 5.58 6.12
C ARG A 105 -12.15 4.70 6.14
N ALA A 106 -11.01 5.25 5.73
CA ALA A 106 -9.74 4.53 5.72
C ALA A 106 -9.28 4.19 7.14
N GLY A 107 -9.40 5.13 8.08
CA GLY A 107 -9.07 4.92 9.49
C GLY A 107 -9.93 3.85 10.15
N LEU A 108 -11.25 3.87 9.91
CA LEU A 108 -12.14 2.83 10.44
C LEU A 108 -11.82 1.45 9.88
N LEU A 109 -11.52 1.35 8.58
CA LEU A 109 -11.10 0.08 7.95
C LEU A 109 -9.75 -0.37 8.51
N MET A 110 -8.79 0.55 8.71
CA MET A 110 -7.49 0.23 9.29
C MET A 110 -7.61 -0.23 10.74
N LEU A 111 -8.41 0.45 11.57
CA LEU A 111 -8.67 0.04 12.95
C LEU A 111 -9.32 -1.34 13.04
N LEU A 112 -10.25 -1.65 12.14
CA LEU A 112 -10.83 -3.01 12.05
C LEU A 112 -9.74 -4.03 11.72
N VAL A 113 -8.85 -3.75 10.77
CA VAL A 113 -7.76 -4.65 10.39
C VAL A 113 -6.76 -4.83 11.53
N ILE A 114 -6.40 -3.77 12.25
CA ILE A 114 -5.53 -3.82 13.43
C ILE A 114 -6.16 -4.70 14.52
N LEU A 115 -7.46 -4.53 14.78
CA LEU A 115 -8.18 -5.34 15.75
C LEU A 115 -8.17 -6.83 15.35
N LEU A 116 -8.51 -7.14 14.09
CA LEU A 116 -8.49 -8.51 13.59
C LEU A 116 -7.09 -9.14 13.65
N ALA A 117 -6.04 -8.36 13.36
CA ALA A 117 -4.66 -8.82 13.47
C ALA A 117 -4.26 -9.16 14.91
N ALA A 118 -4.58 -8.26 15.85
CA ALA A 118 -4.29 -8.46 17.26
C ALA A 118 -5.08 -9.63 17.86
N LEU A 119 -6.27 -9.92 17.38
CA LEU A 119 -7.04 -11.11 17.75
C LEU A 119 -6.43 -12.37 17.12
N ALA A 120 -6.09 -12.35 15.82
CA ALA A 120 -5.49 -13.49 15.12
C ALA A 120 -4.17 -13.95 15.77
N ALA A 121 -3.33 -13.00 16.20
CA ALA A 121 -2.09 -13.31 16.92
C ALA A 121 -2.33 -14.11 18.22
N ARG A 122 -3.46 -13.90 18.87
CA ARG A 122 -3.84 -14.56 20.12
C ARG A 122 -4.51 -15.92 19.92
N MET A 123 -5.02 -16.19 18.71
CA MET A 123 -5.76 -17.42 18.42
C MET A 123 -4.86 -18.66 18.48
N GLY A 124 -3.62 -18.58 17.99
CA GLY A 124 -2.69 -19.71 18.03
C GLY A 124 -2.48 -20.26 19.44
N PRO A 125 -2.01 -19.45 20.39
CA PRO A 125 -1.87 -19.86 21.80
C PRO A 125 -3.20 -20.28 22.45
N ALA A 126 -4.29 -19.53 22.17
CA ALA A 126 -5.60 -19.82 22.77
C ALA A 126 -6.20 -21.16 22.30
N TRP A 127 -5.90 -21.61 21.08
CA TRP A 127 -6.38 -22.86 20.51
C TRP A 127 -5.36 -24.01 20.60
N GLY A 128 -4.20 -23.78 21.24
CA GLY A 128 -3.14 -24.77 21.36
C GLY A 128 -2.53 -25.19 20.03
N LEU A 129 -2.56 -24.30 19.02
CA LEU A 129 -1.95 -24.58 17.72
C LEU A 129 -0.43 -24.60 17.82
N ASP A 130 0.19 -25.54 17.13
CA ASP A 130 1.65 -25.51 16.95
C ASP A 130 2.07 -24.32 16.07
N ALA A 131 3.37 -24.04 16.03
CA ALA A 131 3.90 -22.89 15.28
C ALA A 131 3.60 -22.96 13.77
N ALA A 132 3.59 -24.18 13.22
CA ALA A 132 3.32 -24.37 11.80
C ALA A 132 1.83 -24.12 11.47
N ALA A 133 0.92 -24.71 12.26
CA ALA A 133 -0.53 -24.50 12.10
C ALA A 133 -0.90 -23.03 12.30
N HIS A 134 -0.31 -22.36 13.29
CA HIS A 134 -0.53 -20.92 13.51
C HIS A 134 -0.03 -20.08 12.33
N THR A 135 1.14 -20.39 11.77
CA THR A 135 1.66 -19.70 10.58
C THR A 135 0.71 -19.84 9.38
N TRP A 136 0.19 -21.05 9.12
CA TRP A 136 -0.78 -21.27 8.04
C TRP A 136 -2.12 -20.56 8.28
N LEU A 137 -2.58 -20.51 9.53
CA LEU A 137 -3.75 -19.72 9.91
C LEU A 137 -3.54 -18.23 9.59
N LEU A 138 -2.38 -17.67 9.91
CA LEU A 138 -2.05 -16.26 9.61
C LEU A 138 -1.94 -16.01 8.10
N VAL A 139 -1.40 -16.95 7.32
CA VAL A 139 -1.38 -16.86 5.84
C VAL A 139 -2.80 -16.83 5.29
N LEU A 140 -3.67 -17.73 5.76
CA LEU A 140 -5.07 -17.76 5.34
C LEU A 140 -5.80 -16.45 5.71
N ALA A 141 -5.67 -16.02 6.96
CA ALA A 141 -6.32 -14.80 7.44
C ALA A 141 -5.83 -13.56 6.66
N THR A 142 -4.51 -13.44 6.43
CA THR A 142 -3.92 -12.35 5.62
C THR A 142 -4.43 -12.39 4.18
N THR A 143 -4.61 -13.58 3.61
CA THR A 143 -5.18 -13.78 2.26
C THR A 143 -6.61 -13.27 2.18
N LEU A 144 -7.44 -13.58 3.18
CA LEU A 144 -8.82 -13.09 3.26
C LEU A 144 -8.86 -11.56 3.45
N VAL A 145 -7.97 -11.01 4.27
CA VAL A 145 -7.82 -9.56 4.44
C VAL A 145 -7.40 -8.90 3.12
N ALA A 146 -6.51 -9.53 2.35
CA ALA A 146 -6.07 -9.00 1.05
C ALA A 146 -7.24 -8.82 0.07
N GLY A 147 -8.05 -9.86 -0.10
CA GLY A 147 -9.23 -9.82 -0.97
C GLY A 147 -10.33 -8.91 -0.42
N GLY A 148 -10.72 -9.09 0.84
CA GLY A 148 -11.80 -8.34 1.48
C GLY A 148 -11.54 -6.85 1.56
N CYS A 149 -10.33 -6.44 1.98
CA CYS A 149 -9.95 -5.02 2.00
C CYS A 149 -9.86 -4.42 0.60
N SER A 150 -9.44 -5.17 -0.43
CA SER A 150 -9.44 -4.68 -1.81
C SER A 150 -10.85 -4.34 -2.28
N VAL A 151 -11.83 -5.20 -2.01
CA VAL A 151 -13.26 -4.94 -2.28
C VAL A 151 -13.76 -3.74 -1.47
N ALA A 152 -13.48 -3.70 -0.15
CA ALA A 152 -13.91 -2.61 0.73
C ALA A 152 -13.34 -1.25 0.28
N ILE A 153 -12.04 -1.18 -0.04
CA ILE A 153 -11.36 0.03 -0.54
C ILE A 153 -12.00 0.51 -1.84
N SER A 154 -12.26 -0.42 -2.76
CA SER A 154 -12.99 -0.10 -3.98
C SER A 154 -14.37 0.46 -3.65
N TRP A 155 -15.15 -0.17 -2.76
CA TRP A 155 -16.50 0.29 -2.38
C TRP A 155 -16.52 1.62 -1.64
N LEU A 156 -15.54 1.87 -0.79
CA LEU A 156 -15.37 3.12 -0.06
C LEU A 156 -14.73 4.23 -0.91
N ARG A 157 -14.32 3.91 -2.16
CA ARG A 157 -13.63 4.82 -3.10
C ARG A 157 -12.34 5.41 -2.53
N LEU A 158 -11.61 4.61 -1.78
CA LEU A 158 -10.37 5.05 -1.18
C LEU A 158 -9.24 5.10 -2.22
N ARG A 159 -8.36 6.07 -2.07
CA ARG A 159 -7.12 6.20 -2.84
C ARG A 159 -5.97 6.54 -1.89
N PRO A 160 -4.85 5.83 -1.96
CA PRO A 160 -4.44 4.83 -2.97
C PRO A 160 -5.33 3.59 -3.00
N ALA A 161 -5.49 3.01 -4.20
CA ALA A 161 -6.27 1.79 -4.41
C ALA A 161 -5.49 0.54 -3.99
N GLY A 162 -6.21 -0.52 -3.64
CA GLY A 162 -5.63 -1.80 -3.25
C GLY A 162 -5.35 -1.93 -1.76
N SER A 163 -5.24 -3.17 -1.29
CA SER A 163 -5.18 -3.51 0.13
C SER A 163 -3.77 -3.58 0.72
N LEU A 164 -2.75 -3.06 0.04
CA LEU A 164 -1.33 -3.18 0.42
C LEU A 164 -1.08 -2.79 1.89
N PHE A 165 -1.54 -1.61 2.31
CA PHE A 165 -1.33 -1.14 3.69
C PHE A 165 -2.07 -1.98 4.72
N HIS A 166 -3.24 -2.51 4.36
CA HIS A 166 -4.06 -3.35 5.23
C HIS A 166 -3.46 -4.76 5.39
N ILE A 167 -2.95 -5.35 4.29
CA ILE A 167 -2.20 -6.60 4.34
C ILE A 167 -0.97 -6.45 5.24
N PHE A 168 -0.24 -5.35 5.07
CA PHE A 168 0.95 -5.08 5.85
C PHE A 168 0.60 -4.89 7.35
N ALA A 169 -0.41 -4.09 7.65
CA ALA A 169 -0.86 -3.87 9.03
C ALA A 169 -1.29 -5.18 9.70
N PHE A 170 -2.15 -5.96 9.01
CA PHE A 170 -2.60 -7.24 9.54
C PHE A 170 -1.44 -8.18 9.82
N ALA A 171 -0.63 -8.44 8.81
CA ALA A 171 0.39 -9.46 8.89
C ALA A 171 1.53 -9.07 9.86
N ALA A 172 1.95 -7.80 9.85
CA ALA A 172 3.00 -7.34 10.75
C ALA A 172 2.56 -7.38 12.21
N ILE A 173 1.33 -6.95 12.53
CA ILE A 173 0.81 -7.01 13.90
C ILE A 173 0.57 -8.46 14.32
N ALA A 174 -0.03 -9.28 13.46
CA ALA A 174 -0.32 -10.67 13.78
C ALA A 174 0.92 -11.53 13.99
N SER A 175 2.07 -11.12 13.45
CA SER A 175 3.35 -11.82 13.59
C SER A 175 4.15 -11.43 14.83
N ILE A 176 3.69 -10.50 15.68
CA ILE A 176 4.39 -10.13 16.92
C ILE A 176 4.22 -11.25 17.95
N PRO A 177 5.30 -11.85 18.46
CA PRO A 177 5.20 -12.96 19.41
C PRO A 177 4.57 -12.54 20.74
N ASN A 178 5.02 -11.41 21.30
CA ASN A 178 4.56 -10.87 22.59
C ASN A 178 3.63 -9.68 22.37
N GLN A 179 2.35 -9.94 22.25
CA GLN A 179 1.35 -8.90 22.04
C GLN A 179 1.14 -8.06 23.31
N PRO A 180 1.17 -6.72 23.21
CA PRO A 180 0.76 -5.87 24.32
C PRO A 180 -0.74 -6.10 24.60
N PRO A 181 -1.24 -5.67 25.79
CA PRO A 181 -2.67 -5.74 26.08
C PRO A 181 -3.50 -5.13 24.96
N LEU A 182 -4.56 -5.85 24.51
CA LEU A 182 -5.36 -5.47 23.35
C LEU A 182 -5.85 -4.02 23.42
N TRP A 183 -6.35 -3.61 24.59
CA TRP A 183 -6.87 -2.27 24.80
C TRP A 183 -5.81 -1.18 24.62
N GLN A 184 -4.55 -1.43 25.02
CA GLN A 184 -3.45 -0.46 24.86
C GLN A 184 -3.09 -0.28 23.39
N GLY A 185 -2.91 -1.38 22.65
CA GLY A 185 -2.66 -1.33 21.21
C GLY A 185 -3.77 -0.62 20.46
N MET A 186 -5.02 -0.94 20.77
CA MET A 186 -6.19 -0.29 20.15
C MET A 186 -6.32 1.18 20.54
N LEU A 187 -6.07 1.53 21.79
CA LEU A 187 -6.09 2.93 22.23
C LEU A 187 -5.07 3.76 21.44
N VAL A 188 -3.83 3.28 21.33
CA VAL A 188 -2.77 3.98 20.57
C VAL A 188 -3.15 4.08 19.09
N ALA A 189 -3.67 3.02 18.48
CA ALA A 189 -4.12 3.04 17.09
C ALA A 189 -5.24 4.08 16.87
N VAL A 190 -6.22 4.13 17.77
CA VAL A 190 -7.32 5.11 17.71
C VAL A 190 -6.81 6.53 17.88
N LEU A 191 -5.99 6.79 18.90
CA LEU A 191 -5.43 8.13 19.16
C LEU A 191 -4.60 8.62 17.97
N THR A 192 -3.79 7.75 17.37
CA THR A 192 -2.97 8.09 16.20
C THR A 192 -3.84 8.31 14.96
N THR A 193 -4.89 7.51 14.77
CA THR A 193 -5.86 7.72 13.69
C THR A 193 -6.56 9.07 13.83
N VAL A 194 -7.02 9.42 15.04
CA VAL A 194 -7.62 10.72 15.33
C VAL A 194 -6.63 11.87 15.09
N PHE A 195 -5.38 11.69 15.52
CA PHE A 195 -4.31 12.67 15.27
C PHE A 195 -4.08 12.88 13.77
N ALA A 196 -4.04 11.80 12.97
CA ALA A 196 -3.91 11.89 11.50
C ALA A 196 -5.10 12.64 10.87
N LEU A 197 -6.33 12.45 11.36
CA LEU A 197 -7.51 13.23 10.96
C LEU A 197 -7.35 14.72 11.30
N LEU A 198 -6.89 15.04 12.50
CA LEU A 198 -6.68 16.42 12.94
C LEU A 198 -5.62 17.12 12.08
N ILE A 199 -4.49 16.46 11.79
CA ILE A 199 -3.48 16.98 10.85
C ILE A 199 -4.07 17.17 9.45
N GLY A 200 -4.96 16.28 9.00
CA GLY A 200 -5.70 16.43 7.75
C GLY A 200 -6.48 17.75 7.66
N PHE A 201 -6.90 18.30 8.82
CA PHE A 201 -7.59 19.58 8.95
C PHE A 201 -6.68 20.77 9.20
N SER A 202 -5.46 20.58 9.66
CA SER A 202 -4.59 21.66 10.15
C SER A 202 -4.46 22.83 9.17
N SER A 203 -4.38 22.56 7.86
CA SER A 203 -4.30 23.60 6.84
C SER A 203 -5.56 24.48 6.73
N ARG A 204 -6.72 24.07 7.30
CA ARG A 204 -7.94 24.87 7.33
C ARG A 204 -7.86 26.03 8.33
N ILE A 205 -6.91 26.01 9.25
CA ILE A 205 -6.66 27.11 10.19
C ILE A 205 -6.30 28.37 9.39
N LEU A 206 -5.56 28.23 8.29
CA LEU A 206 -5.18 29.32 7.40
C LEU A 206 -6.38 29.75 6.55
N PRO A 207 -6.82 31.03 6.60
CA PRO A 207 -7.97 31.50 5.84
C PRO A 207 -7.85 31.28 4.34
N SER A 208 -6.65 31.43 3.77
CA SER A 208 -6.33 31.23 2.36
C SER A 208 -6.54 29.78 1.86
N HIS A 209 -6.55 28.81 2.77
CA HIS A 209 -6.73 27.39 2.43
C HIS A 209 -8.14 26.86 2.76
N ARG A 210 -9.05 27.72 3.25
CA ARG A 210 -10.43 27.31 3.56
C ARG A 210 -11.20 27.02 2.28
N THR A 211 -11.57 25.76 2.09
CA THR A 211 -12.50 25.35 1.04
C THR A 211 -13.92 25.25 1.59
N PRO A 212 -14.98 25.54 0.79
CA PRO A 212 -16.35 25.30 1.20
C PRO A 212 -16.56 23.86 1.68
N TRP A 213 -17.38 23.68 2.72
CA TRP A 213 -17.70 22.36 3.24
C TRP A 213 -18.77 21.71 2.36
N ALA A 214 -18.33 21.01 1.32
CA ALA A 214 -19.20 20.24 0.43
C ALA A 214 -19.05 18.75 0.70
N ARG A 215 -20.17 18.07 0.91
CA ARG A 215 -20.16 16.62 1.06
C ARG A 215 -19.80 15.96 -0.28
N PRO A 216 -19.03 14.86 -0.28
CA PRO A 216 -18.76 14.14 -1.53
C PRO A 216 -20.08 13.64 -2.13
N PRO A 217 -20.26 13.74 -3.47
CA PRO A 217 -21.47 13.31 -4.13
C PRO A 217 -21.73 11.82 -3.90
N ARG A 218 -22.99 11.47 -3.62
CA ARG A 218 -23.46 10.09 -3.52
C ARG A 218 -23.63 9.52 -4.93
N ILE A 219 -22.57 8.95 -5.49
CA ILE A 219 -22.62 8.29 -6.78
C ILE A 219 -23.00 6.82 -6.56
N ARG A 220 -24.13 6.38 -7.10
CA ARG A 220 -24.50 4.96 -7.10
C ARG A 220 -23.54 4.17 -8.00
N ARG A 221 -23.16 2.97 -7.57
CA ARG A 221 -22.32 2.08 -8.37
C ARG A 221 -23.16 1.31 -9.36
N THR A 222 -22.64 1.21 -10.58
CA THR A 222 -23.19 0.34 -11.61
C THR A 222 -22.91 -1.13 -11.27
N PRO A 223 -23.73 -2.09 -11.77
CA PRO A 223 -23.46 -3.52 -11.63
C PRO A 223 -22.07 -3.92 -12.15
N ALA A 224 -21.61 -3.28 -13.24
CA ALA A 224 -20.27 -3.51 -13.82
C ALA A 224 -19.15 -3.10 -12.85
N GLU A 225 -19.26 -1.93 -12.21
CA GLU A 225 -18.27 -1.48 -11.19
C GLU A 225 -18.23 -2.43 -9.97
N LYS A 226 -19.38 -2.94 -9.55
CA LYS A 226 -19.44 -3.94 -8.47
C LYS A 226 -18.72 -5.22 -8.85
N ARG A 227 -18.99 -5.74 -10.06
CA ARG A 227 -18.33 -6.93 -10.60
C ARG A 227 -16.80 -6.73 -10.70
N THR A 228 -16.36 -5.59 -11.20
CA THR A 228 -14.93 -5.26 -11.28
C THR A 228 -14.27 -5.25 -9.90
N ALA A 229 -14.93 -4.66 -8.89
CA ALA A 229 -14.41 -4.66 -7.52
C ALA A 229 -14.22 -6.07 -6.95
N TRP A 230 -15.16 -6.99 -7.20
CA TRP A 230 -15.05 -8.38 -6.78
C TRP A 230 -13.95 -9.13 -7.54
N LEU A 231 -13.82 -8.92 -8.87
CA LEU A 231 -12.75 -9.53 -9.67
C LEU A 231 -11.37 -9.03 -9.23
N GLU A 232 -11.23 -7.74 -8.95
CA GLU A 232 -10.00 -7.18 -8.38
C GLU A 232 -9.71 -7.80 -7.01
N GLY A 233 -10.69 -7.85 -6.11
CA GLY A 233 -10.55 -8.49 -4.80
C GLY A 233 -10.12 -9.95 -4.88
N PHE A 234 -10.70 -10.71 -5.82
CA PHE A 234 -10.28 -12.08 -6.10
C PHE A 234 -8.83 -12.14 -6.59
N GLY A 235 -8.41 -11.23 -7.46
CA GLY A 235 -7.01 -11.12 -7.89
C GLY A 235 -6.05 -10.86 -6.73
N TYR A 236 -6.43 -10.00 -5.79
CA TYR A 236 -5.66 -9.75 -4.56
C TYR A 236 -5.58 -10.98 -3.65
N LEU A 237 -6.70 -11.68 -3.49
CA LEU A 237 -6.77 -12.92 -2.71
C LEU A 237 -5.84 -13.99 -3.30
N VAL A 238 -5.92 -14.23 -4.62
CA VAL A 238 -5.09 -15.22 -5.31
C VAL A 238 -3.61 -14.86 -5.22
N ALA A 239 -3.23 -13.60 -5.50
CA ALA A 239 -1.84 -13.19 -5.48
C ALA A 239 -1.24 -13.29 -4.06
N ALA A 240 -1.96 -12.80 -3.04
CA ALA A 240 -1.50 -12.88 -1.67
C ALA A 240 -1.44 -14.34 -1.17
N GLY A 241 -2.46 -15.14 -1.45
CA GLY A 241 -2.52 -16.55 -1.05
C GLY A 241 -1.39 -17.38 -1.66
N LEU A 242 -1.17 -17.28 -2.97
CA LEU A 242 -0.09 -17.98 -3.64
C LEU A 242 1.28 -17.54 -3.13
N ALA A 243 1.51 -16.23 -2.97
CA ALA A 243 2.78 -15.72 -2.49
C ALA A 243 3.06 -16.12 -1.03
N GLY A 244 2.06 -16.01 -0.15
CA GLY A 244 2.16 -16.41 1.25
C GLY A 244 2.42 -17.90 1.40
N SER A 245 1.68 -18.75 0.66
CA SER A 245 1.86 -20.19 0.69
C SER A 245 3.24 -20.61 0.15
N LEU A 246 3.67 -20.02 -0.97
CA LEU A 246 4.98 -20.32 -1.55
C LEU A 246 6.12 -19.87 -0.63
N ALA A 247 6.01 -18.65 -0.05
CA ALA A 247 7.01 -18.15 0.88
C ALA A 247 7.08 -18.98 2.17
N THR A 248 5.94 -19.41 2.71
CA THR A 248 5.89 -20.29 3.91
C THR A 248 6.52 -21.64 3.62
N TRP A 249 6.17 -22.26 2.48
CA TRP A 249 6.74 -23.54 2.07
C TRP A 249 8.26 -23.44 1.83
N ALA A 250 8.71 -22.42 1.10
CA ALA A 250 10.13 -22.21 0.81
C ALA A 250 10.90 -21.82 2.09
N GLY A 251 10.31 -21.01 2.97
CA GLY A 251 10.89 -20.61 4.26
C GLY A 251 11.15 -21.79 5.17
N GLY A 252 10.22 -22.75 5.23
CA GLY A 252 10.38 -24.00 6.00
C GLY A 252 11.51 -24.91 5.46
N ARG A 253 11.89 -24.77 4.18
CA ARG A 253 13.00 -25.52 3.56
C ARG A 253 14.34 -24.79 3.60
N LEU A 254 14.34 -23.47 3.50
CA LEU A 254 15.52 -22.62 3.32
C LEU A 254 15.87 -21.78 4.56
N GLY A 255 15.07 -21.89 5.63
CA GLY A 255 15.34 -21.21 6.92
C GLY A 255 15.16 -19.69 6.85
N PHE A 256 14.09 -19.19 6.21
CA PHE A 256 13.67 -17.78 6.31
C PHE A 256 12.22 -17.69 6.78
N GLY A 257 11.81 -16.57 7.37
CA GLY A 257 10.62 -16.61 8.22
C GLY A 257 9.67 -15.40 8.22
N HIS A 258 9.68 -14.51 7.25
CA HIS A 258 8.78 -13.35 7.25
C HIS A 258 7.80 -13.35 6.07
N ASN A 259 7.15 -14.49 5.81
CA ASN A 259 6.29 -14.79 4.65
C ASN A 259 5.33 -13.67 4.22
N TYR A 260 4.91 -12.81 5.13
CA TYR A 260 4.01 -11.70 4.83
C TYR A 260 4.61 -10.63 3.91
N TRP A 261 5.93 -10.50 3.85
CA TRP A 261 6.56 -9.59 2.90
C TRP A 261 6.35 -10.03 1.45
N ALA A 262 6.31 -11.34 1.21
CA ALA A 262 5.95 -11.88 -0.10
C ALA A 262 4.50 -11.54 -0.45
N MET A 263 3.57 -11.66 0.49
CA MET A 263 2.16 -11.31 0.28
C MET A 263 1.99 -9.82 -0.05
N VAL A 264 2.68 -8.94 0.69
CA VAL A 264 2.69 -7.48 0.43
C VAL A 264 3.31 -7.16 -0.93
N ALA A 265 4.39 -7.86 -1.33
CA ALA A 265 5.05 -7.63 -2.62
C ALA A 265 4.20 -8.12 -3.80
N ALA A 266 3.44 -9.22 -3.63
CA ALA A 266 2.62 -9.82 -4.68
C ALA A 266 1.45 -8.92 -5.13
N VAL A 267 0.91 -8.09 -4.25
CA VAL A 267 -0.22 -7.22 -4.60
C VAL A 267 0.19 -5.91 -5.29
N VAL A 268 1.48 -5.57 -5.27
CA VAL A 268 1.99 -4.33 -5.90
C VAL A 268 1.77 -4.30 -7.42
N PRO A 269 2.07 -5.37 -8.18
CA PRO A 269 1.81 -5.40 -9.62
C PRO A 269 0.33 -5.31 -9.99
N LEU A 270 -0.60 -5.61 -9.08
CA LEU A 270 -2.03 -5.55 -9.37
C LEU A 270 -2.54 -4.11 -9.50
N VAL A 271 -1.80 -3.12 -9.01
CA VAL A 271 -2.14 -1.71 -9.10
C VAL A 271 -1.67 -1.13 -10.44
N GLY A 272 -2.61 -0.69 -11.28
CA GLY A 272 -2.30 -0.04 -12.55
C GLY A 272 -3.32 -0.38 -13.65
N HIS A 273 -3.35 0.46 -14.70
CA HIS A 273 -4.36 0.37 -15.77
C HIS A 273 -3.92 -0.54 -16.93
N THR A 274 -2.60 -0.68 -17.17
CA THR A 274 -2.06 -1.49 -18.26
C THR A 274 -1.15 -2.60 -17.71
N THR A 275 -1.09 -3.73 -18.42
CA THR A 275 -0.20 -4.86 -18.07
C THR A 275 1.26 -4.41 -18.00
N ARG A 276 1.72 -3.57 -18.95
CA ARG A 276 3.08 -3.02 -18.96
C ARG A 276 3.37 -2.22 -17.69
N HIS A 277 2.46 -1.34 -17.27
CA HIS A 277 2.62 -0.55 -16.04
C HIS A 277 2.66 -1.45 -14.80
N ARG A 278 1.82 -2.49 -14.75
CA ARG A 278 1.77 -3.48 -13.67
C ARG A 278 3.08 -4.25 -13.52
N VAL A 279 3.61 -4.77 -14.63
CA VAL A 279 4.91 -5.47 -14.65
C VAL A 279 6.04 -4.53 -14.22
N ARG A 280 6.08 -3.30 -14.76
CA ARG A 280 7.05 -2.29 -14.35
C ARG A 280 7.03 -2.02 -12.86
N ARG A 281 5.85 -1.89 -12.25
CA ARG A 281 5.73 -1.72 -10.78
C ARG A 281 6.29 -2.90 -9.99
N GLY A 282 6.11 -4.13 -10.48
CA GLY A 282 6.71 -5.31 -9.87
C GLY A 282 8.24 -5.27 -9.89
N ILE A 283 8.84 -4.92 -11.03
CA ILE A 283 10.29 -4.77 -11.17
C ILE A 283 10.80 -3.61 -10.30
N GLN A 284 10.14 -2.46 -10.33
CA GLN A 284 10.49 -1.32 -9.48
C GLN A 284 10.39 -1.65 -7.99
N ARG A 285 9.49 -2.55 -7.60
CA ARG A 285 9.39 -3.06 -6.22
C ARG A 285 10.66 -3.80 -5.82
N ILE A 286 11.17 -4.68 -6.66
CA ILE A 286 12.39 -5.46 -6.37
C ILE A 286 13.59 -4.51 -6.29
N ILE A 287 13.84 -3.72 -7.34
CA ILE A 287 15.00 -2.81 -7.38
C ILE A 287 14.96 -1.80 -6.23
N GLY A 288 13.82 -1.15 -6.02
CA GLY A 288 13.65 -0.18 -4.95
C GLY A 288 13.80 -0.79 -3.55
N THR A 289 13.39 -2.07 -3.36
CA THR A 289 13.64 -2.78 -2.10
C THR A 289 15.14 -3.02 -1.89
N VAL A 290 15.87 -3.50 -2.90
CA VAL A 290 17.32 -3.72 -2.79
C VAL A 290 18.04 -2.41 -2.44
N LEU A 291 17.76 -1.33 -3.16
CA LEU A 291 18.35 -0.01 -2.87
C LEU A 291 17.96 0.49 -1.47
N GLY A 292 16.70 0.30 -1.07
CA GLY A 292 16.23 0.68 0.27
C GLY A 292 16.87 -0.14 1.40
N LEU A 293 17.23 -1.40 1.13
CA LEU A 293 17.99 -2.22 2.08
C LEU A 293 19.42 -1.73 2.27
N LEU A 294 20.06 -1.20 1.21
CA LEU A 294 21.35 -0.55 1.35
C LEU A 294 21.27 0.70 2.23
N VAL A 295 20.22 1.51 2.05
CA VAL A 295 19.96 2.66 2.94
C VAL A 295 19.73 2.19 4.38
N LEU A 296 18.92 1.15 4.59
CA LEU A 296 18.69 0.60 5.92
C LEU A 296 19.98 0.08 6.55
N ALA A 297 20.80 -0.66 5.80
CA ALA A 297 22.08 -1.16 6.30
C ALA A 297 22.97 -0.01 6.79
N ALA A 298 23.06 1.08 6.01
CA ALA A 298 23.81 2.28 6.41
C ALA A 298 23.24 2.91 7.70
N VAL A 299 21.92 2.98 7.84
CA VAL A 299 21.25 3.49 9.04
C VAL A 299 21.56 2.61 10.27
N LEU A 300 21.55 1.29 10.10
CA LEU A 300 21.82 0.35 11.20
C LEU A 300 23.29 0.38 11.66
N LEU A 301 24.25 0.65 10.76
CA LEU A 301 25.66 0.79 11.11
C LEU A 301 25.95 1.99 12.03
N VAL A 302 25.11 3.02 12.00
CA VAL A 302 25.28 4.23 12.84
C VAL A 302 24.91 3.98 14.30
N GLY A 303 24.12 2.94 14.61
CA GLY A 303 23.69 2.63 15.99
C GLY A 303 22.81 3.71 16.62
N LEU A 304 21.76 4.12 15.90
CA LEU A 304 20.89 5.25 16.28
C LEU A 304 20.15 5.00 17.60
N GLN A 305 20.03 6.05 18.37
CA GLN A 305 19.14 6.09 19.54
C GLN A 305 17.65 6.03 19.10
N PRO A 306 16.72 5.56 19.95
CA PRO A 306 15.31 5.42 19.58
C PRO A 306 14.67 6.69 18.98
N TRP A 307 14.95 7.86 19.53
CA TRP A 307 14.42 9.12 19.00
C TRP A 307 14.97 9.49 17.61
N GLN A 308 16.27 9.18 17.35
CA GLN A 308 16.89 9.36 16.05
C GLN A 308 16.28 8.40 15.02
N THR A 309 16.01 7.17 15.44
CA THR A 309 15.33 6.17 14.63
C THR A 309 13.93 6.64 14.21
N VAL A 310 13.16 7.23 15.14
CA VAL A 310 11.86 7.84 14.82
C VAL A 310 11.98 9.02 13.85
N LEU A 311 13.03 9.85 13.98
CA LEU A 311 13.30 10.92 13.03
C LEU A 311 13.59 10.37 11.62
N VAL A 312 14.42 9.33 11.52
CA VAL A 312 14.70 8.65 10.24
C VAL A 312 13.40 8.09 9.64
N MET A 313 12.54 7.48 10.45
CA MET A 313 11.23 6.99 9.97
C MET A 313 10.37 8.13 9.41
N ALA A 314 10.33 9.27 10.07
CA ALA A 314 9.57 10.43 9.60
C ALA A 314 10.14 10.99 8.29
N LEU A 315 11.47 11.06 8.14
CA LEU A 315 12.14 11.47 6.91
C LEU A 315 11.88 10.48 5.77
N CYS A 316 11.91 9.18 6.07
CA CYS A 316 11.55 8.13 5.11
C CYS A 316 10.08 8.23 4.69
N GLN A 317 9.16 8.48 5.63
CA GLN A 317 7.74 8.71 5.32
C GLN A 317 7.56 9.94 4.43
N PHE A 318 8.27 11.04 4.72
CA PHE A 318 8.25 12.24 3.88
C PHE A 318 8.74 11.93 2.46
N GLY A 319 9.90 11.27 2.32
CA GLY A 319 10.46 10.89 1.02
C GLY A 319 9.54 9.94 0.24
N ALA A 320 8.99 8.94 0.90
CA ALA A 320 8.04 8.02 0.29
C ALA A 320 6.83 8.78 -0.30
N GLU A 321 6.24 9.68 0.47
CA GLU A 321 5.11 10.49 0.02
C GLU A 321 5.46 11.49 -1.08
N MET A 322 6.64 12.05 -1.08
CA MET A 322 7.12 12.92 -2.17
C MET A 322 7.18 12.21 -3.52
N PHE A 323 7.53 10.92 -3.52
CA PHE A 323 7.82 10.20 -4.75
C PHE A 323 6.78 9.15 -5.15
N ILE A 324 5.85 8.74 -4.27
CA ILE A 324 4.93 7.61 -4.52
C ILE A 324 4.11 7.76 -5.81
N ILE A 325 3.74 8.98 -6.21
CA ILE A 325 3.00 9.27 -7.44
C ILE A 325 3.97 9.54 -8.61
N ARG A 326 5.12 10.16 -8.32
CA ARG A 326 6.08 10.64 -9.33
C ARG A 326 6.99 9.54 -9.86
N GLN A 327 7.54 8.74 -8.94
CA GLN A 327 8.45 7.64 -9.25
C GLN A 327 8.41 6.57 -8.17
N TYR A 328 7.74 5.47 -8.47
CA TYR A 328 7.51 4.40 -7.50
C TYR A 328 8.81 3.74 -7.00
N LEU A 329 9.82 3.58 -7.87
CA LEU A 329 11.12 3.02 -7.48
C LEU A 329 11.75 3.85 -6.36
N VAL A 330 11.82 5.18 -6.55
CA VAL A 330 12.39 6.10 -5.55
C VAL A 330 11.58 6.07 -4.26
N ALA A 331 10.24 6.09 -4.36
CA ALA A 331 9.40 5.96 -3.18
C ALA A 331 9.70 4.65 -2.41
N GLN A 332 9.93 3.56 -3.14
CA GLN A 332 10.21 2.26 -2.53
C GLN A 332 11.55 2.22 -1.76
N VAL A 333 12.55 3.01 -2.19
CA VAL A 333 13.81 3.18 -1.45
C VAL A 333 13.56 3.72 -0.03
N PHE A 334 12.60 4.64 0.12
CA PHE A 334 12.20 5.19 1.43
C PHE A 334 11.23 4.26 2.19
N VAL A 335 10.31 3.62 1.49
CA VAL A 335 9.33 2.70 2.13
C VAL A 335 10.01 1.50 2.76
N THR A 336 11.11 1.00 2.18
CA THR A 336 11.78 -0.20 2.69
C THR A 336 12.38 0.00 4.09
N PRO A 337 13.25 1.01 4.36
CA PRO A 337 13.73 1.25 5.71
C PRO A 337 12.60 1.63 6.67
N LEU A 338 11.62 2.45 6.25
CA LEU A 338 10.46 2.79 7.06
C LEU A 338 9.74 1.54 7.59
N ALA A 339 9.46 0.59 6.70
CA ALA A 339 8.72 -0.63 7.03
C ALA A 339 9.52 -1.56 7.95
N LEU A 340 10.82 -1.72 7.70
CA LEU A 340 11.66 -2.63 8.48
C LEU A 340 12.03 -2.05 9.84
N VAL A 341 12.31 -0.76 9.91
CA VAL A 341 12.59 -0.08 11.19
C VAL A 341 11.36 -0.12 12.08
N SER A 342 10.14 0.04 11.54
CA SER A 342 8.91 -0.05 12.34
C SER A 342 8.73 -1.44 12.99
N THR A 343 9.19 -2.51 12.35
CA THR A 343 9.18 -3.86 12.95
C THR A 343 10.34 -4.09 13.91
N LEU A 344 11.53 -3.57 13.60
CA LEU A 344 12.71 -3.68 14.48
C LEU A 344 12.54 -2.96 15.81
N LEU A 345 11.78 -1.87 15.86
CA LEU A 345 11.46 -1.16 17.11
C LEU A 345 10.68 -2.04 18.10
N VAL A 346 9.91 -3.00 17.59
CA VAL A 346 9.05 -3.88 18.41
C VAL A 346 9.67 -5.26 18.60
N VAL A 347 10.29 -5.82 17.58
CA VAL A 347 10.90 -7.16 17.59
C VAL A 347 12.35 -7.05 17.13
N PRO A 348 13.31 -7.05 18.07
CA PRO A 348 14.73 -7.08 17.72
C PRO A 348 15.04 -8.34 16.92
N ALA A 349 15.67 -8.17 15.78
CA ALA A 349 16.13 -9.27 14.92
C ALA A 349 17.54 -8.97 14.40
N SER A 350 18.30 -10.01 14.02
CA SER A 350 19.60 -9.79 13.40
C SER A 350 19.42 -9.12 12.04
N ALA A 351 20.17 -8.05 11.80
CA ALA A 351 20.06 -7.25 10.56
C ALA A 351 20.30 -8.12 9.33
N SER A 352 21.27 -9.03 9.34
CA SER A 352 21.60 -9.89 8.20
C SER A 352 20.47 -10.83 7.82
N ILE A 353 19.80 -11.45 8.79
CA ILE A 353 18.65 -12.33 8.54
C ILE A 353 17.51 -11.52 7.96
N LEU A 354 17.19 -10.37 8.56
CA LEU A 354 16.10 -9.52 8.10
C LEU A 354 16.31 -9.01 6.67
N LEU A 355 17.54 -8.59 6.34
CA LEU A 355 17.89 -8.11 5.00
C LEU A 355 17.76 -9.23 3.96
N ARG A 356 18.30 -10.42 4.26
CA ARG A 356 18.21 -11.60 3.40
C ARG A 356 16.76 -12.00 3.13
N ASP A 357 15.99 -12.17 4.20
CA ASP A 357 14.59 -12.59 4.13
C ASP A 357 13.79 -11.59 3.30
N ARG A 358 14.01 -10.29 3.51
CA ARG A 358 13.34 -9.22 2.77
C ARG A 358 13.56 -9.28 1.27
N ILE A 359 14.80 -9.59 0.82
CA ILE A 359 15.11 -9.73 -0.62
C ILE A 359 14.36 -10.93 -1.18
N ILE A 360 14.55 -12.12 -0.56
CA ILE A 360 13.97 -13.38 -1.05
C ILE A 360 12.44 -13.27 -1.16
N GLU A 361 11.79 -12.82 -0.11
CA GLU A 361 10.33 -12.70 -0.06
C GLU A 361 9.80 -11.63 -1.01
N THR A 362 10.52 -10.53 -1.19
CA THR A 362 10.12 -9.52 -2.19
C THR A 362 10.21 -10.07 -3.61
N VAL A 363 11.24 -10.86 -3.93
CA VAL A 363 11.37 -11.50 -5.24
C VAL A 363 10.26 -12.53 -5.46
N ILE A 364 10.02 -13.42 -4.49
CA ILE A 364 8.93 -14.41 -4.56
C ILE A 364 7.60 -13.70 -4.79
N GLY A 365 7.27 -12.71 -3.95
CA GLY A 365 6.00 -12.00 -4.04
C GLY A 365 5.84 -11.26 -5.36
N ALA A 366 6.84 -10.49 -5.79
CA ALA A 366 6.77 -9.74 -7.05
C ALA A 366 6.63 -10.68 -8.25
N ALA A 367 7.33 -11.81 -8.27
CA ALA A 367 7.22 -12.83 -9.33
C ALA A 367 5.81 -13.42 -9.38
N VAL A 368 5.24 -13.83 -8.24
CA VAL A 368 3.85 -14.30 -8.15
C VAL A 368 2.87 -13.23 -8.63
N GLY A 369 3.02 -12.00 -8.18
CA GLY A 369 2.14 -10.90 -8.58
C GLY A 369 2.20 -10.61 -10.08
N ILE A 370 3.38 -10.63 -10.68
CA ILE A 370 3.57 -10.50 -12.14
C ILE A 370 2.91 -11.68 -12.86
N ALA A 371 3.11 -12.92 -12.38
CA ALA A 371 2.50 -14.11 -12.97
C ALA A 371 0.97 -14.02 -12.97
N VAL A 372 0.36 -13.61 -11.85
CA VAL A 372 -1.10 -13.40 -11.74
C VAL A 372 -1.60 -12.34 -12.72
N VAL A 373 -0.83 -11.26 -12.94
CA VAL A 373 -1.17 -10.21 -13.92
C VAL A 373 -1.12 -10.72 -15.35
N LEU A 374 -0.16 -11.59 -15.68
CA LEU A 374 0.05 -12.13 -17.03
C LEU A 374 -0.86 -13.32 -17.37
N ALA A 375 -1.32 -14.07 -16.38
CA ALA A 375 -2.10 -15.29 -16.56
C ALA A 375 -3.35 -15.13 -17.45
N PRO A 376 -4.19 -14.07 -17.35
CA PRO A 376 -5.36 -13.91 -18.21
C PRO A 376 -5.01 -13.71 -19.69
N GLY A 377 -3.86 -13.06 -19.96
CA GLY A 377 -3.35 -12.86 -21.33
C GLY A 377 -2.82 -14.15 -21.95
N ALA A 378 -2.03 -14.91 -21.18
CA ALA A 378 -1.51 -16.20 -21.57
C ALA A 378 -2.64 -17.21 -21.87
N TRP A 379 -3.64 -17.28 -20.98
CA TRP A 379 -4.81 -18.13 -21.16
C TRP A 379 -5.60 -17.82 -22.43
N ARG A 380 -5.79 -16.55 -22.78
CA ARG A 380 -6.46 -16.13 -24.02
C ARG A 380 -5.66 -16.53 -25.26
N ARG A 381 -4.33 -16.44 -25.23
CA ARG A 381 -3.45 -16.88 -26.33
C ARG A 381 -3.52 -18.38 -26.57
N LEU A 382 -3.51 -19.19 -25.50
CA LEU A 382 -3.60 -20.65 -25.57
C LEU A 382 -4.96 -21.14 -26.12
N ARG A 383 -6.04 -20.41 -25.85
CA ARG A 383 -7.39 -20.74 -26.35
C ARG A 383 -7.67 -20.26 -27.78
N ARG A 384 -6.86 -19.38 -28.36
CA ARG A 384 -6.94 -19.05 -29.78
C ARG A 384 -6.39 -20.26 -30.56
N LYS A 385 -7.31 -21.05 -31.17
CA LYS A 385 -6.92 -22.07 -32.15
C LYS A 385 -6.09 -21.37 -33.24
N PRO A 386 -5.03 -22.02 -33.80
CA PRO A 386 -4.40 -21.54 -35.02
C PRO A 386 -5.52 -21.39 -36.06
N GLU A 387 -5.67 -20.19 -36.64
CA GLU A 387 -6.47 -20.02 -37.85
C GLU A 387 -5.89 -20.96 -38.86
N GLN A 388 -6.68 -21.99 -39.27
CA GLN A 388 -6.34 -22.81 -40.40
C GLN A 388 -6.14 -21.87 -41.60
N GLY A 389 -4.90 -21.78 -42.08
CA GLY A 389 -4.60 -20.98 -43.25
C GLY A 389 -5.55 -21.34 -44.40
N PRO A 390 -5.83 -20.43 -45.33
CA PRO A 390 -6.71 -20.68 -46.45
C PRO A 390 -6.20 -21.92 -47.19
N THR A 391 -7.03 -22.98 -47.22
CA THR A 391 -6.84 -24.12 -48.11
C THR A 391 -6.77 -23.55 -49.52
N ALA A 392 -5.57 -23.52 -50.09
CA ALA A 392 -5.38 -23.25 -51.49
C ALA A 392 -6.16 -24.31 -52.30
N ALA A 393 -7.21 -23.88 -52.98
CA ALA A 393 -7.93 -24.62 -54.01
C ALA A 393 -7.36 -24.26 -55.37
#